data_1fb34cfac4a8bda4640182de44a84096
#
_entry.id   1fb34cfac4a8bda4640182de44a84096
#
_cell.length_a   1.000
_cell.length_b   1.000
_cell.length_c   1.000
_cell.angle_alpha   90.00
_cell.angle_beta   90.00
_cell.angle_gamma   90.00
#
_symmetry.space_group_name_H-M   'P 1'
#
loop_
_entity.id
_entity.type
_entity.pdbx_description
1 polymer ?
#
loop_
_entity_poly.entity_id
_entity_poly.type
_entity_poly.pdbx_seq_one_letter_code
_entity_poly.pdbx_strand_id
1 'polypeptide(L)'
;MNRESQGIIIGLVVIAAILFFSSTRQTVVGTWTLNSVSAEINSKDGEEGVDETERRPFSDLSLSDYSLSMNEDNTFDEMWVTDDGDTTNIGGTWELTGDDLKFHQTMRNGFEDDEEHNFEIKLAPTGNMIKWSRNDDLDNDGEDDDVFMFTTYRSK
;
A
#
# COMPACT_ATOMS: atom_id res chain seq x y z
N MET A 1 -31.53 30.44 3.93
CA MET A 1 -31.30 29.07 4.50
C MET A 1 -31.31 29.22 6.01
N ASN A 2 -32.17 28.48 6.72
CA ASN A 2 -32.39 28.67 8.16
C ASN A 2 -31.21 28.06 8.96
N ARG A 3 -30.84 28.65 10.10
CA ARG A 3 -29.75 28.18 10.96
C ARG A 3 -29.88 26.68 11.35
N GLU A 4 -31.11 26.20 11.49
CA GLU A 4 -31.41 24.80 11.79
C GLU A 4 -31.09 23.87 10.62
N SER A 5 -31.33 24.30 9.38
CA SER A 5 -30.99 23.49 8.19
C SER A 5 -29.49 23.36 7.97
N GLN A 6 -28.70 24.40 8.37
CA GLN A 6 -27.23 24.29 8.29
C GLN A 6 -26.66 23.31 9.30
N GLY A 7 -27.21 23.27 10.53
CA GLY A 7 -26.78 22.31 11.55
C GLY A 7 -27.04 20.86 11.16
N ILE A 8 -28.18 20.59 10.52
CA ILE A 8 -28.53 19.22 10.05
C ILE A 8 -27.62 18.78 8.89
N ILE A 9 -27.32 19.68 7.94
CA ILE A 9 -26.44 19.36 6.80
C ILE A 9 -25.02 19.06 7.28
N ILE A 10 -24.47 19.86 8.20
CA ILE A 10 -23.12 19.65 8.77
C ILE A 10 -23.08 18.31 9.54
N GLY A 11 -24.11 18.02 10.33
CA GLY A 11 -24.20 16.75 11.07
C GLY A 11 -24.23 15.54 10.14
N LEU A 12 -24.99 15.56 9.06
CA LEU A 12 -25.06 14.50 8.07
C LEU A 12 -23.73 14.27 7.33
N VAL A 13 -23.02 15.35 6.98
CA VAL A 13 -21.70 15.27 6.32
C VAL A 13 -20.67 14.64 7.24
N VAL A 14 -20.66 15.01 8.53
CA VAL A 14 -19.73 14.45 9.52
C VAL A 14 -20.00 12.94 9.74
N ILE A 15 -21.28 12.56 9.87
CA ILE A 15 -21.67 11.15 10.03
C ILE A 15 -21.29 10.34 8.77
N ALA A 16 -21.54 10.86 7.57
CA ALA A 16 -21.17 10.22 6.33
C ALA A 16 -19.65 10.04 6.21
N ALA A 17 -18.86 11.05 6.59
CA ALA A 17 -17.40 10.95 6.62
C ALA A 17 -16.92 9.87 7.61
N ILE A 18 -17.45 9.85 8.84
CA ILE A 18 -17.08 8.83 9.84
C ILE A 18 -17.42 7.42 9.34
N LEU A 19 -18.59 7.22 8.75
CA LEU A 19 -19.00 5.93 8.20
C LEU A 19 -18.12 5.50 7.01
N PHE A 20 -17.74 6.44 6.15
CA PHE A 20 -16.86 6.17 5.01
C PHE A 20 -15.46 5.73 5.49
N PHE A 21 -14.83 6.49 6.39
CA PHE A 21 -13.52 6.15 6.93
C PHE A 21 -13.52 4.81 7.68
N SER A 22 -14.56 4.53 8.49
CA SER A 22 -14.65 3.25 9.19
C SER A 22 -14.85 2.08 8.22
N SER A 23 -15.59 2.27 7.12
CA SER A 23 -15.81 1.23 6.13
C SER A 23 -14.55 0.93 5.30
N THR A 24 -13.78 1.95 4.90
CA THR A 24 -12.52 1.77 4.16
C THR A 24 -11.48 1.05 5.02
N ARG A 25 -11.37 1.40 6.30
CA ARG A 25 -10.48 0.74 7.23
C ARG A 25 -10.81 -0.75 7.41
N GLN A 26 -12.08 -1.09 7.57
CA GLN A 26 -12.51 -2.49 7.67
C GLN A 26 -12.19 -3.29 6.40
N THR A 27 -12.15 -2.63 5.25
CA THR A 27 -11.87 -3.31 3.97
C THR A 27 -10.39 -3.56 3.72
N VAL A 28 -9.45 -2.83 4.35
CA VAL A 28 -8.01 -3.12 4.24
C VAL A 28 -7.53 -4.13 5.27
N VAL A 29 -8.21 -4.28 6.42
CA VAL A 29 -7.91 -5.31 7.42
C VAL A 29 -8.07 -6.70 6.83
N GLY A 30 -7.08 -7.56 7.00
CA GLY A 30 -7.06 -8.93 6.50
C GLY A 30 -5.71 -9.35 5.97
N THR A 31 -5.62 -10.55 5.41
CA THR A 31 -4.40 -11.09 4.82
C THR A 31 -4.43 -10.94 3.30
N TRP A 32 -3.33 -10.46 2.74
CA TRP A 32 -3.15 -10.12 1.34
C TRP A 32 -1.97 -10.89 0.75
N THR A 33 -2.13 -11.39 -0.46
CA THR A 33 -1.07 -12.06 -1.22
C THR A 33 -0.68 -11.23 -2.44
N LEU A 34 0.60 -11.18 -2.75
CA LEU A 34 1.13 -10.45 -3.90
C LEU A 34 0.72 -11.12 -5.22
N ASN A 35 0.28 -10.33 -6.19
CA ASN A 35 -0.08 -10.80 -7.52
C ASN A 35 0.92 -10.33 -8.59
N SER A 36 1.30 -9.06 -8.55
CA SER A 36 2.21 -8.48 -9.54
C SER A 36 2.88 -7.22 -9.00
N VAL A 37 4.06 -6.95 -9.52
CA VAL A 37 4.82 -5.71 -9.32
C VAL A 37 4.97 -5.02 -10.66
N SER A 38 5.00 -3.70 -10.69
CA SER A 38 5.36 -2.89 -11.84
C SER A 38 6.11 -1.64 -11.40
N ALA A 39 6.99 -1.18 -12.25
CA ALA A 39 7.70 0.08 -12.06
C ALA A 39 7.52 0.93 -13.32
N GLU A 40 7.33 2.23 -13.12
CA GLU A 40 7.35 3.24 -14.18
C GLU A 40 8.54 4.14 -13.88
N ILE A 41 9.52 4.14 -14.77
CA ILE A 41 10.80 4.82 -14.59
C ILE A 41 10.82 6.07 -15.48
N ASN A 42 11.01 7.24 -14.87
CA ASN A 42 11.12 8.53 -15.53
C ASN A 42 12.57 8.97 -15.54
N SER A 43 13.31 8.72 -16.63
CA SER A 43 14.72 9.08 -16.66
C SER A 43 14.95 10.54 -17.08
N LYS A 44 15.86 11.23 -16.39
CA LYS A 44 16.20 12.65 -16.48
C LYS A 44 16.95 13.05 -17.78
N ASP A 45 17.46 12.11 -18.52
CA ASP A 45 18.34 12.36 -19.66
C ASP A 45 17.60 12.75 -20.95
N GLY A 46 16.86 13.83 -20.94
CA GLY A 46 16.55 14.76 -22.06
C GLY A 46 16.26 14.23 -23.47
N GLU A 47 16.38 12.97 -23.72
CA GLU A 47 15.77 12.23 -24.82
C GLU A 47 14.37 11.86 -24.37
N GLU A 48 13.36 12.29 -25.13
CA GLU A 48 11.92 12.05 -24.86
C GLU A 48 11.73 10.71 -24.17
N GLY A 49 11.42 10.78 -22.84
CA GLY A 49 11.48 9.66 -21.94
C GLY A 49 10.81 8.42 -22.50
N VAL A 50 11.55 7.36 -22.59
CA VAL A 50 10.97 6.05 -22.75
C VAL A 50 10.40 5.70 -21.37
N ASP A 51 9.13 5.96 -21.16
CA ASP A 51 8.39 5.43 -20.01
C ASP A 51 8.47 3.91 -20.06
N GLU A 52 9.50 3.34 -19.47
CA GLU A 52 9.61 1.89 -19.34
C GLU A 52 8.68 1.43 -18.22
N THR A 53 7.45 1.08 -18.58
CA THR A 53 6.55 0.39 -17.66
C THR A 53 6.84 -1.09 -17.70
N GLU A 54 7.63 -1.58 -16.77
CA GLU A 54 7.88 -3.01 -16.61
C GLU A 54 6.86 -3.60 -15.63
N ARG A 55 6.08 -4.59 -16.08
CA ARG A 55 5.19 -5.35 -15.22
C ARG A 55 5.68 -6.79 -15.11
N ARG A 56 5.98 -7.21 -13.88
CA ARG A 56 6.36 -8.59 -13.56
C ARG A 56 5.25 -9.26 -12.74
N PRO A 57 4.70 -10.38 -13.19
CA PRO A 57 3.82 -11.20 -12.35
C PRO A 57 4.62 -11.78 -11.17
N PHE A 58 3.92 -12.19 -10.12
CA PHE A 58 4.54 -12.77 -8.92
C PHE A 58 5.51 -13.91 -9.25
N SER A 59 5.17 -14.76 -10.23
CA SER A 59 6.01 -15.88 -10.69
C SER A 59 7.41 -15.49 -11.18
N ASP A 60 7.63 -14.22 -11.51
CA ASP A 60 8.88 -13.73 -12.10
C ASP A 60 9.75 -12.97 -11.07
N LEU A 61 9.30 -12.90 -9.80
CA LEU A 61 9.95 -12.09 -8.75
C LEU A 61 11.00 -12.83 -7.93
N SER A 62 11.34 -14.08 -8.26
CA SER A 62 12.20 -14.93 -7.44
C SER A 62 11.71 -15.08 -5.99
N LEU A 63 10.39 -15.02 -5.81
CA LEU A 63 9.69 -15.22 -4.56
C LEU A 63 8.81 -16.46 -4.65
N SER A 64 8.94 -17.36 -3.68
CA SER A 64 8.11 -18.56 -3.56
C SER A 64 6.83 -18.31 -2.75
N ASP A 65 6.85 -17.33 -1.84
CA ASP A 65 5.68 -16.93 -1.05
C ASP A 65 5.73 -15.45 -0.64
N TYR A 66 4.56 -14.86 -0.46
CA TYR A 66 4.37 -13.51 0.08
C TYR A 66 3.02 -13.40 0.80
N SER A 67 3.03 -12.84 1.98
CA SER A 67 1.82 -12.48 2.71
C SER A 67 1.98 -11.19 3.49
N LEU A 68 0.95 -10.35 3.48
CA LEU A 68 0.81 -9.16 4.31
C LEU A 68 -0.49 -9.27 5.10
N SER A 69 -0.40 -9.29 6.41
CA SER A 69 -1.55 -9.26 7.32
C SER A 69 -1.68 -7.88 7.95
N MET A 70 -2.82 -7.22 7.74
CA MET A 70 -3.17 -5.96 8.39
C MET A 70 -4.24 -6.23 9.44
N ASN A 71 -3.92 -5.96 10.70
CA ASN A 71 -4.74 -6.32 11.86
C ASN A 71 -5.64 -5.17 12.30
N GLU A 72 -6.74 -5.48 12.99
CA GLU A 72 -7.70 -4.48 13.51
C GLU A 72 -7.11 -3.53 14.55
N ASP A 73 -6.05 -3.95 15.25
CA ASP A 73 -5.33 -3.16 16.24
C ASP A 73 -4.27 -2.21 15.64
N ASN A 74 -4.24 -2.06 14.31
CA ASN A 74 -3.29 -1.28 13.53
C ASN A 74 -1.87 -1.88 13.49
N THR A 75 -1.68 -3.12 13.85
CA THR A 75 -0.43 -3.83 13.59
C THR A 75 -0.44 -4.45 12.20
N PHE A 76 0.74 -4.68 11.64
CA PHE A 76 0.90 -5.50 10.44
C PHE A 76 2.03 -6.50 10.60
N ASP A 77 1.91 -7.60 9.88
CA ASP A 77 2.92 -8.61 9.70
C ASP A 77 3.08 -8.88 8.21
N GLU A 78 4.29 -8.75 7.70
CA GLU A 78 4.64 -9.06 6.32
C GLU A 78 5.69 -10.18 6.30
N MET A 79 5.51 -11.11 5.40
CA MET A 79 6.43 -12.20 5.18
C MET A 79 6.66 -12.39 3.69
N TRP A 80 7.90 -12.57 3.30
CA TRP A 80 8.26 -13.06 1.98
C TRP A 80 9.28 -14.18 2.08
N VAL A 81 9.21 -15.10 1.13
CA VAL A 81 10.14 -16.23 1.00
C VAL A 81 10.71 -16.21 -0.40
N THR A 82 12.02 -16.21 -0.52
CA THR A 82 12.70 -16.30 -1.82
C THR A 82 12.68 -17.73 -2.37
N ASP A 83 12.96 -17.91 -3.66
CA ASP A 83 13.08 -19.23 -4.28
C ASP A 83 14.20 -20.07 -3.66
N ASP A 84 15.22 -19.42 -3.09
CA ASP A 84 16.32 -20.08 -2.37
C ASP A 84 15.92 -20.49 -0.93
N GLY A 85 14.73 -20.12 -0.49
CA GLY A 85 14.17 -20.49 0.82
C GLY A 85 14.49 -19.50 1.94
N ASP A 86 15.13 -18.37 1.66
CA ASP A 86 15.36 -17.32 2.64
C ASP A 86 14.03 -16.63 2.98
N THR A 87 13.77 -16.47 4.29
CA THR A 87 12.56 -15.86 4.79
C THR A 87 12.85 -14.51 5.42
N THR A 88 12.10 -13.47 5.03
CA THR A 88 12.11 -12.17 5.69
C THR A 88 10.74 -11.94 6.33
N ASN A 89 10.76 -11.57 7.61
CA ASN A 89 9.58 -11.19 8.38
C ASN A 89 9.73 -9.73 8.80
N ILE A 90 8.70 -8.94 8.54
CA ILE A 90 8.63 -7.53 8.89
C ILE A 90 7.38 -7.32 9.73
N GLY A 91 7.46 -6.50 10.75
CA GLY A 91 6.33 -6.16 11.60
C GLY A 91 6.37 -4.72 12.06
N GLY A 92 5.20 -4.19 12.37
CA GLY A 92 5.07 -2.81 12.81
C GLY A 92 3.62 -2.37 12.94
N THR A 93 3.40 -1.08 12.72
CA THR A 93 2.06 -0.48 12.78
C THR A 93 1.70 0.17 11.46
N TRP A 94 0.41 0.31 11.19
CA TRP A 94 -0.10 0.99 10.00
C TRP A 94 -1.15 2.04 10.35
N GLU A 95 -1.24 3.07 9.51
CA GLU A 95 -2.24 4.12 9.59
C GLU A 95 -2.80 4.41 8.19
N LEU A 96 -4.12 4.53 8.07
CA LEU A 96 -4.81 4.86 6.83
C LEU A 96 -5.55 6.19 6.97
N THR A 97 -5.24 7.15 6.10
CA THR A 97 -5.92 8.45 6.01
C THR A 97 -6.38 8.70 4.58
N GLY A 98 -7.67 8.51 4.30
CA GLY A 98 -8.17 8.52 2.93
C GLY A 98 -7.61 7.34 2.14
N ASP A 99 -6.88 7.62 1.07
CA ASP A 99 -6.19 6.63 0.25
C ASP A 99 -4.69 6.53 0.60
N ASP A 100 -4.21 7.34 1.55
CA ASP A 100 -2.81 7.33 2.00
C ASP A 100 -2.63 6.32 3.13
N LEU A 101 -1.84 5.29 2.88
CA LEU A 101 -1.48 4.25 3.82
C LEU A 101 -0.02 4.39 4.23
N LYS A 102 0.21 4.52 5.52
CA LYS A 102 1.53 4.61 6.13
C LYS A 102 1.82 3.35 6.91
N PHE A 103 2.97 2.73 6.66
CA PHE A 103 3.56 1.70 7.49
C PHE A 103 4.71 2.29 8.31
N HIS A 104 4.72 2.01 9.61
CA HIS A 104 5.85 2.24 10.48
C HIS A 104 6.40 0.86 10.87
N GLN A 105 7.43 0.43 10.18
CA GLN A 105 8.15 -0.80 10.45
C GLN A 105 8.96 -0.63 11.73
N THR A 106 8.84 -1.57 12.64
CA THR A 106 9.56 -1.55 13.93
C THR A 106 10.44 -2.78 14.12
N MET A 107 10.23 -3.81 13.30
CA MET A 107 10.92 -5.09 13.40
C MET A 107 11.21 -5.67 12.04
N ARG A 108 12.41 -6.24 11.85
CA ARG A 108 12.79 -7.07 10.69
C ARG A 108 13.56 -8.30 11.18
N ASN A 109 13.05 -9.49 10.88
CA ASN A 109 13.67 -10.77 11.28
C ASN A 109 13.97 -10.87 12.79
N GLY A 110 13.12 -10.25 13.64
CA GLY A 110 13.29 -10.25 15.10
C GLY A 110 14.26 -9.19 15.65
N PHE A 111 14.80 -8.33 14.80
CA PHE A 111 15.63 -7.19 15.20
C PHE A 111 14.85 -5.89 15.06
N GLU A 112 15.18 -4.91 15.91
CA GLU A 112 14.62 -3.55 15.80
C GLU A 112 15.05 -2.94 14.45
N ASP A 113 14.08 -2.36 13.73
CA ASP A 113 14.28 -1.75 12.42
C ASP A 113 13.24 -0.64 12.24
N ASP A 114 13.66 0.62 12.30
CA ASP A 114 12.78 1.78 12.34
C ASP A 114 12.74 2.46 10.97
N GLU A 115 11.78 2.07 10.14
CA GLU A 115 11.56 2.61 8.80
C GLU A 115 10.10 3.03 8.59
N GLU A 116 9.88 4.09 7.81
CA GLU A 116 8.56 4.53 7.39
C GLU A 116 8.37 4.34 5.88
N HIS A 117 7.25 3.75 5.49
CA HIS A 117 6.86 3.57 4.09
C HIS A 117 5.47 4.15 3.85
N ASN A 118 5.35 5.02 2.86
CA ASN A 118 4.09 5.66 2.49
C ASN A 118 3.62 5.14 1.13
N PHE A 119 2.35 4.78 1.03
CA PHE A 119 1.72 4.30 -0.19
C PHE A 119 0.40 5.01 -0.44
N GLU A 120 0.11 5.34 -1.69
CA GLU A 120 -1.26 5.58 -2.13
C GLU A 120 -1.90 4.23 -2.45
N ILE A 121 -3.09 3.97 -1.92
CA ILE A 121 -3.81 2.72 -2.17
C ILE A 121 -5.10 2.96 -2.96
N LYS A 122 -5.42 2.04 -3.86
CA LYS A 122 -6.72 1.99 -4.55
C LYS A 122 -7.36 0.63 -4.34
N LEU A 123 -8.40 0.62 -3.51
CA LEU A 123 -9.17 -0.58 -3.23
C LEU A 123 -10.16 -0.85 -4.37
N ALA A 124 -10.20 -2.09 -4.86
CA ALA A 124 -11.22 -2.49 -5.83
C ALA A 124 -12.63 -2.44 -5.20
N PRO A 125 -13.68 -2.14 -5.97
CA PRO A 125 -15.06 -2.07 -5.46
C PRO A 125 -15.54 -3.35 -4.76
N THR A 126 -14.95 -4.48 -5.10
CA THR A 126 -15.24 -5.79 -4.48
C THR A 126 -14.53 -6.01 -3.14
N GLY A 127 -13.60 -5.13 -2.75
CA GLY A 127 -12.83 -5.24 -1.52
C GLY A 127 -11.83 -6.40 -1.48
N ASN A 128 -11.55 -7.05 -2.61
CA ASN A 128 -10.69 -8.23 -2.68
C ASN A 128 -9.34 -7.99 -3.36
N MET A 129 -9.06 -6.75 -3.79
CA MET A 129 -7.82 -6.36 -4.44
C MET A 129 -7.43 -4.97 -4.00
N ILE A 130 -6.16 -4.76 -3.70
CA ILE A 130 -5.55 -3.44 -3.48
C ILE A 130 -4.48 -3.23 -4.54
N LYS A 131 -4.49 -2.04 -5.15
CA LYS A 131 -3.36 -1.51 -5.89
C LYS A 131 -2.63 -0.54 -4.97
N TRP A 132 -1.33 -0.66 -4.92
CA TRP A 132 -0.41 0.11 -4.11
C TRP A 132 0.49 0.88 -5.04
N SER A 133 0.78 2.13 -4.72
CA SER A 133 1.76 2.94 -5.44
C SER A 133 2.54 3.84 -4.48
N ARG A 134 3.80 4.06 -4.77
CA ARG A 134 4.65 5.06 -4.13
C ARG A 134 5.60 5.65 -5.13
N ASN A 135 6.03 6.89 -4.91
CA ASN A 135 7.14 7.45 -5.62
C ASN A 135 8.45 6.98 -4.99
N ASP A 136 9.45 6.77 -5.81
CA ASP A 136 10.78 6.29 -5.41
C ASP A 136 11.81 6.78 -6.43
N ASP A 137 13.09 6.71 -6.11
CA ASP A 137 14.21 6.96 -7.03
C ASP A 137 14.77 5.59 -7.45
N LEU A 138 14.13 4.96 -8.45
CA LEU A 138 14.48 3.60 -8.88
C LEU A 138 15.69 3.58 -9.82
N ASP A 139 15.93 4.67 -10.57
CA ASP A 139 17.06 4.79 -11.49
C ASP A 139 18.29 5.49 -10.87
N ASN A 140 18.17 5.97 -9.61
CA ASN A 140 19.20 6.66 -8.83
C ASN A 140 19.66 7.98 -9.46
N ASP A 141 18.75 8.73 -10.07
CA ASP A 141 19.05 10.06 -10.64
C ASP A 141 18.93 11.19 -9.61
N GLY A 142 18.43 10.89 -8.41
CA GLY A 142 18.28 11.76 -7.25
C GLY A 142 16.94 12.49 -7.19
N GLU A 143 15.96 12.09 -7.98
CA GLU A 143 14.57 12.57 -7.94
C GLU A 143 13.63 11.40 -7.66
N ASP A 144 12.67 11.58 -6.70
CA ASP A 144 11.65 10.57 -6.37
C ASP A 144 10.47 10.69 -7.34
N ASP A 145 10.70 10.53 -8.65
CA ASP A 145 9.69 10.70 -9.70
C ASP A 145 9.32 9.40 -10.42
N ASP A 146 10.00 8.32 -10.09
CA ASP A 146 9.61 6.97 -10.50
C ASP A 146 8.42 6.47 -9.69
N VAL A 147 7.59 5.64 -10.31
CA VAL A 147 6.42 5.08 -9.62
C VAL A 147 6.57 3.57 -9.45
N PHE A 148 6.75 3.15 -8.22
CA PHE A 148 6.69 1.73 -7.86
C PHE A 148 5.25 1.35 -7.53
N MET A 149 4.77 0.30 -8.18
CA MET A 149 3.39 -0.19 -8.00
C MET A 149 3.37 -1.70 -7.73
N PHE A 150 2.46 -2.13 -6.87
CA PHE A 150 2.17 -3.55 -6.74
C PHE A 150 0.66 -3.80 -6.53
N THR A 151 0.25 -5.02 -6.79
CA THR A 151 -1.14 -5.44 -6.65
C THR A 151 -1.22 -6.65 -5.75
N THR A 152 -2.10 -6.58 -4.76
CA THR A 152 -2.37 -7.70 -3.85
C THR A 152 -3.82 -8.14 -3.95
N TYR A 153 -4.05 -9.43 -3.69
CA TYR A 153 -5.38 -10.00 -3.53
C TYR A 153 -5.59 -10.48 -2.10
N ARG A 154 -6.81 -10.36 -1.62
CA ARG A 154 -7.20 -10.90 -0.32
C ARG A 154 -7.09 -12.42 -0.33
N SER A 155 -6.38 -12.98 0.65
CA SER A 155 -6.36 -14.42 0.90
C SER A 155 -7.76 -14.91 1.30
N LYS A 156 -8.10 -16.11 0.86
CA LYS A 156 -9.39 -16.75 1.17
C LYS A 156 -9.35 -17.46 2.51
#